data_7457f6e20e0d12aac306d4b6c4674dc8
#
_entry.id   7457f6e20e0d12aac306d4b6c4674dc8
#
_cell.length_a   1.000
_cell.length_b   1.000
_cell.length_c   1.000
_cell.angle_alpha   90.00
_cell.angle_beta   90.00
_cell.angle_gamma   90.00
#
_symmetry.space_group_name_H-M   'P 1'
#
loop_
_entity.id
_entity.type
_entity.pdbx_description
1 polymer ?
#
loop_
_entity_poly.entity_id
_entity_poly.type
_entity_poly.pdbx_seq_one_letter_code
_entity_poly.pdbx_strand_id
1 'polypeptide(L)'
;MLDITQQKGLSTELHCLQDMTSLGFQCLIPLGDSCKYDVAVDIGEKILRIQCKHSRWSSDTAQEKVAFEIATCCQTTNTQKTTRHKYSDKDIDYFYTWFEGQGYLVSIQEATGNTFRWRYEYPKSGQKQGIHIADNYKIEEVLGS
;
A
#
# COMPACT_ATOMS: atom_id res chain seq x y z
N MET A 1 10.05 23.76 -1.98
CA MET A 1 8.66 23.43 -1.53
C MET A 1 8.22 22.16 -2.24
N LEU A 2 7.59 21.24 -1.50
CA LEU A 2 7.08 19.98 -2.09
C LEU A 2 5.83 20.26 -2.93
N ASP A 3 5.75 19.63 -4.12
CA ASP A 3 4.49 19.63 -4.86
C ASP A 3 3.50 18.65 -4.24
N ILE A 4 2.25 18.62 -4.72
CA ILE A 4 1.18 17.81 -4.11
C ILE A 4 1.46 16.31 -4.21
N THR A 5 2.07 15.84 -5.28
CA THR A 5 2.42 14.42 -5.45
C THR A 5 3.51 14.00 -4.47
N GLN A 6 4.54 14.84 -4.31
CA GLN A 6 5.59 14.60 -3.33
C GLN A 6 5.06 14.60 -1.91
N GLN A 7 4.16 15.52 -1.58
CA GLN A 7 3.52 15.59 -0.26
C GLN A 7 2.76 14.30 0.05
N LYS A 8 1.96 13.79 -0.90
CA LYS A 8 1.17 12.58 -0.73
C LYS A 8 2.06 11.35 -0.52
N GLY A 9 3.09 11.22 -1.34
CA GLY A 9 4.02 10.10 -1.24
C GLY A 9 4.77 10.11 0.09
N LEU A 10 5.35 11.24 0.45
CA LEU A 10 6.11 11.38 1.69
C LEU A 10 5.23 11.19 2.92
N SER A 11 4.01 11.73 2.89
CA SER A 11 3.06 11.57 3.99
C SER A 11 2.73 10.08 4.22
N THR A 12 2.53 9.31 3.17
CA THR A 12 2.27 7.87 3.29
C THR A 12 3.47 7.14 3.91
N GLU A 13 4.69 7.46 3.47
CA GLU A 13 5.91 6.88 4.04
C GLU A 13 6.06 7.20 5.53
N LEU A 14 5.78 8.43 5.93
CA LEU A 14 5.85 8.86 7.33
C LEU A 14 4.80 8.13 8.19
N HIS A 15 3.59 7.92 7.67
CA HIS A 15 2.59 7.11 8.36
C HIS A 15 3.04 5.66 8.51
N CYS A 16 3.68 5.11 7.49
CA CYS A 16 4.25 3.76 7.56
C CYS A 16 5.27 3.65 8.69
N LEU A 17 6.20 4.59 8.75
CA LEU A 17 7.22 4.63 9.81
C LEU A 17 6.58 4.74 11.20
N GLN A 18 5.57 5.58 11.35
CA GLN A 18 4.86 5.75 12.61
C GLN A 18 4.15 4.47 13.03
N ASP A 19 3.41 3.86 12.12
CA ASP A 19 2.67 2.63 12.40
C ASP A 19 3.59 1.48 12.79
N MET A 20 4.67 1.27 12.04
CA MET A 20 5.64 0.21 12.31
C MET A 20 6.35 0.44 13.65
N THR A 21 6.74 1.68 13.92
CA THR A 21 7.38 2.05 15.19
C THR A 21 6.42 1.83 16.36
N SER A 22 5.15 2.16 16.20
CA SER A 22 4.13 1.95 17.22
C SER A 22 3.90 0.47 17.54
N LEU A 23 4.12 -0.40 16.57
CA LEU A 23 4.07 -1.85 16.77
C LEU A 23 5.37 -2.41 17.39
N GLY A 24 6.37 -1.56 17.60
CA GLY A 24 7.63 -1.96 18.22
C GLY A 24 8.69 -2.46 17.24
N PHE A 25 8.51 -2.25 15.95
CA PHE A 25 9.46 -2.70 14.94
C PHE A 25 10.48 -1.62 14.61
N GLN A 26 11.69 -2.06 14.27
CA GLN A 26 12.76 -1.18 13.79
C GLN A 26 12.58 -0.93 12.29
N CYS A 27 12.51 0.34 11.91
CA CYS A 27 12.43 0.73 10.49
C CYS A 27 13.81 1.06 9.94
N LEU A 28 14.00 0.74 8.66
CA LEU A 28 15.22 1.00 7.90
C LEU A 28 14.82 1.72 6.61
N ILE A 29 15.55 2.78 6.27
CA ILE A 29 15.28 3.54 5.05
C ILE A 29 16.43 3.31 4.07
N PRO A 30 16.11 2.95 2.79
CA PRO A 30 17.18 2.79 1.80
C PRO A 30 17.91 4.09 1.56
N LEU A 31 19.22 4.00 1.42
CA LEU A 31 20.01 5.14 1.00
C LEU A 31 20.00 5.20 -0.52
N GLY A 32 19.49 6.29 -1.07
CA GLY A 32 19.33 6.47 -2.51
C GLY A 32 17.97 5.99 -3.01
N ASP A 33 17.80 5.94 -4.33
CA ASP A 33 16.51 5.71 -4.99
C ASP A 33 16.50 4.49 -5.92
N SER A 34 17.51 3.63 -5.83
CA SER A 34 17.62 2.44 -6.68
C SER A 34 16.78 1.26 -6.18
N CYS A 35 16.31 1.30 -4.94
CA CYS A 35 15.48 0.24 -4.37
C CYS A 35 14.03 0.37 -4.80
N LYS A 36 13.37 -0.79 -4.95
CA LYS A 36 11.94 -0.83 -5.27
C LYS A 36 11.04 -0.63 -4.04
N TYR A 37 11.58 -0.73 -2.84
CA TYR A 37 10.85 -0.51 -1.61
C TYR A 37 11.22 0.83 -0.99
N ASP A 38 10.28 1.42 -0.25
CA ASP A 38 10.46 2.72 0.42
C ASP A 38 10.93 2.57 1.86
N VAL A 39 10.52 1.50 2.52
CA VAL A 39 10.83 1.23 3.92
C VAL A 39 11.12 -0.25 4.07
N ALA A 40 12.13 -0.59 4.86
CA ALA A 40 12.34 -1.95 5.31
C ALA A 40 12.03 -2.01 6.80
N VAL A 41 11.43 -3.12 7.25
CA VAL A 41 10.99 -3.29 8.63
C VAL A 41 11.57 -4.58 9.19
N ASP A 42 12.33 -4.46 10.26
CA ASP A 42 12.90 -5.61 10.96
C ASP A 42 11.86 -6.10 11.99
N ILE A 43 11.28 -7.25 11.73
CA ILE A 43 10.27 -7.85 12.63
C ILE A 43 10.87 -8.92 13.53
N GLY A 44 12.21 -8.98 13.61
CA GLY A 44 12.96 -9.91 14.47
C GLY A 44 13.43 -11.15 13.75
N GLU A 45 12.53 -11.84 13.04
CA GLU A 45 12.85 -13.06 12.31
C GLU A 45 13.40 -12.76 10.91
N LYS A 46 12.91 -11.69 10.32
CA LYS A 46 13.24 -11.28 8.95
C LYS A 46 13.02 -9.81 8.77
N ILE A 47 13.48 -9.30 7.64
CA ILE A 47 13.27 -7.92 7.23
C ILE A 47 12.23 -7.92 6.11
N LEU A 48 11.16 -7.14 6.31
CA LEU A 48 10.11 -6.97 5.31
C LEU A 48 10.39 -5.72 4.49
N ARG A 49 10.25 -5.85 3.18
CA ARG A 49 10.41 -4.72 2.24
C ARG A 49 9.02 -4.18 1.90
N ILE A 50 8.81 -2.90 2.16
CA ILE A 50 7.50 -2.26 2.05
C ILE A 50 7.54 -1.18 0.97
N GLN A 51 6.63 -1.25 0.02
CA GLN A 51 6.37 -0.17 -0.93
C GLN A 51 5.16 0.60 -0.47
N CYS A 52 5.32 1.90 -0.26
CA CYS A 52 4.23 2.77 0.17
C CYS A 52 3.50 3.35 -1.04
N LYS A 53 2.18 3.27 -1.04
CA LYS A 53 1.33 3.78 -2.11
C LYS A 53 0.23 4.66 -1.53
N HIS A 54 0.05 5.82 -2.11
CA HIS A 54 -1.07 6.69 -1.77
C HIS A 54 -2.38 6.06 -2.24
N SER A 55 -3.40 6.10 -1.40
CA SER A 55 -4.71 5.54 -1.71
C SER A 55 -5.72 6.62 -2.09
N ARG A 56 -6.77 6.20 -2.75
CA ARG A 56 -7.89 7.04 -3.16
C ARG A 56 -9.19 6.25 -3.07
N TRP A 57 -10.31 6.96 -2.99
CA TRP A 57 -11.61 6.31 -3.14
C TRP A 57 -11.68 5.62 -4.50
N SER A 58 -12.26 4.42 -4.53
CA SER A 58 -12.43 3.68 -5.78
C SER A 58 -13.35 4.45 -6.72
N SER A 59 -12.97 4.58 -8.00
CA SER A 59 -13.66 5.44 -8.96
C SER A 59 -15.10 5.02 -9.22
N ASP A 60 -15.40 3.73 -9.17
CA ASP A 60 -16.75 3.20 -9.38
C ASP A 60 -17.63 3.27 -8.12
N THR A 61 -17.02 3.53 -6.96
CA THR A 61 -17.74 3.66 -5.69
C THR A 61 -17.46 4.99 -5.00
N ALA A 62 -16.84 5.95 -5.70
CA ALA A 62 -16.37 7.20 -5.08
C ALA A 62 -17.48 8.00 -4.40
N GLN A 63 -18.67 8.03 -4.97
CA GLN A 63 -19.81 8.73 -4.40
C GLN A 63 -20.36 8.02 -3.16
N GLU A 64 -20.31 6.71 -3.11
CA GLU A 64 -20.77 5.90 -1.99
C GLU A 64 -19.73 5.81 -0.86
N LYS A 65 -18.46 6.01 -1.17
CA LYS A 65 -17.33 5.94 -0.22
C LYS A 65 -17.29 4.61 0.53
N VAL A 66 -17.42 3.51 -0.22
CA VAL A 66 -17.44 2.15 0.35
C VAL A 66 -16.18 1.35 0.04
N ALA A 67 -15.34 1.84 -0.87
CA ALA A 67 -14.11 1.15 -1.27
C ALA A 67 -12.99 2.15 -1.58
N PHE A 68 -11.77 1.78 -1.27
CA PHE A 68 -10.57 2.55 -1.62
C PHE A 68 -9.54 1.63 -2.24
N GLU A 69 -8.60 2.21 -2.96
CA GLU A 69 -7.65 1.44 -3.75
C GLU A 69 -6.29 2.10 -3.85
N ILE A 70 -5.29 1.30 -4.21
CA ILE A 70 -3.95 1.75 -4.57
C ILE A 70 -3.58 1.22 -5.95
N ALA A 71 -2.70 1.93 -6.63
CA ALA A 71 -2.03 1.38 -7.80
C ALA A 71 -0.94 0.40 -7.34
N THR A 72 -0.90 -0.78 -7.91
CA THR A 72 0.08 -1.83 -7.55
C THR A 72 1.11 -2.05 -8.66
N CYS A 73 1.23 -1.07 -9.54
CA CYS A 73 2.26 -1.02 -10.57
C CYS A 73 2.94 0.34 -10.55
N CYS A 74 4.13 0.41 -11.12
CA CYS A 74 4.85 1.65 -11.34
C CYS A 74 4.60 2.10 -12.78
N GLN A 75 4.37 3.39 -13.00
CA GLN A 75 4.24 3.95 -14.33
C GLN A 75 5.42 4.88 -14.62
N THR A 76 6.04 4.68 -15.76
CA THR A 76 7.04 5.60 -16.29
C THR A 76 6.48 6.21 -17.57
N THR A 77 6.34 7.54 -17.60
CA THR A 77 5.89 8.27 -18.76
C THR A 77 7.05 9.08 -19.31
N ASN A 78 7.46 8.80 -20.53
CA ASN A 78 8.32 9.71 -21.28
C ASN A 78 7.49 10.30 -22.44
N THR A 79 8.07 11.19 -23.25
CA THR A 79 7.37 12.10 -24.17
C THR A 79 6.35 11.48 -25.10
N GLN A 80 6.31 10.15 -25.29
CA GLN A 80 5.43 9.49 -26.25
C GLN A 80 4.85 8.16 -25.76
N LYS A 81 5.25 7.67 -24.58
CA LYS A 81 4.85 6.32 -24.16
C LYS A 81 4.79 6.22 -22.65
N THR A 82 3.67 5.69 -22.14
CA THR A 82 3.52 5.28 -20.74
C THR A 82 3.80 3.79 -20.65
N THR A 83 4.78 3.40 -19.85
CA THR A 83 5.10 1.99 -19.59
C THR A 83 4.74 1.67 -18.15
N ARG A 84 4.03 0.54 -17.94
CA ARG A 84 3.69 0.03 -16.63
C ARG A 84 4.64 -1.10 -16.25
N HIS A 85 5.17 -1.03 -15.03
CA HIS A 85 6.03 -2.07 -14.48
C HIS A 85 5.39 -2.62 -13.23
N LYS A 86 5.26 -3.93 -13.16
CA LYS A 86 4.75 -4.60 -11.96
C LYS A 86 5.88 -4.85 -10.97
N TYR A 87 5.55 -4.81 -9.69
CA TYR A 87 6.44 -5.28 -8.65
C TYR A 87 6.36 -6.80 -8.56
N SER A 88 7.46 -7.43 -8.16
CA SER A 88 7.52 -8.87 -7.93
C SER A 88 7.92 -9.15 -6.47
N ASP A 89 7.82 -10.41 -6.06
CA ASP A 89 8.27 -10.86 -4.75
C ASP A 89 9.79 -10.74 -4.55
N LYS A 90 10.52 -10.51 -5.62
CA LYS A 90 11.95 -10.19 -5.56
C LYS A 90 12.20 -8.74 -5.17
N ASP A 91 11.22 -7.88 -5.37
CA ASP A 91 11.33 -6.44 -5.13
C ASP A 91 10.82 -6.04 -3.76
N ILE A 92 9.65 -6.53 -3.38
CA ILE A 92 8.93 -6.13 -2.16
C ILE A 92 8.20 -7.33 -1.56
N ASP A 93 7.81 -7.17 -0.29
CA ASP A 93 6.99 -8.16 0.42
C ASP A 93 5.55 -7.68 0.59
N TYR A 94 5.36 -6.38 0.82
CA TYR A 94 4.05 -5.78 1.06
C TYR A 94 3.94 -4.42 0.41
N PHE A 95 2.69 -4.06 0.04
CA PHE A 95 2.29 -2.66 -0.16
C PHE A 95 1.68 -2.14 1.14
N TYR A 96 2.01 -0.91 1.48
CA TYR A 96 1.41 -0.18 2.59
C TYR A 96 0.66 1.03 2.05
N THR A 97 -0.48 1.32 2.64
CA THR A 97 -1.19 2.59 2.44
C THR A 97 -1.78 3.08 3.75
N TRP A 98 -2.04 4.38 3.82
CA TRP A 98 -2.72 5.01 4.95
C TRP A 98 -3.96 5.70 4.40
N PHE A 99 -5.12 5.33 4.93
CA PHE A 99 -6.39 5.84 4.42
C PHE A 99 -7.39 6.01 5.56
N GLU A 100 -8.01 7.20 5.64
CA GLU A 100 -9.05 7.51 6.63
C GLU A 100 -8.63 7.15 8.06
N GLY A 101 -7.40 7.53 8.42
CA GLY A 101 -6.90 7.35 9.79
C GLY A 101 -6.36 5.97 10.12
N GLN A 102 -6.17 5.10 9.14
CA GLN A 102 -5.74 3.72 9.37
C GLN A 102 -4.69 3.30 8.34
N GLY A 103 -3.68 2.56 8.81
CA GLY A 103 -2.69 1.91 7.95
C GLY A 103 -3.14 0.51 7.54
N TYR A 104 -2.89 0.15 6.28
CA TYR A 104 -3.25 -1.14 5.71
C TYR A 104 -2.07 -1.76 4.98
N LEU A 105 -1.98 -3.07 5.04
CA LEU A 105 -0.97 -3.84 4.32
C LEU A 105 -1.63 -4.88 3.43
N VAL A 106 -1.06 -5.11 2.26
CA VAL A 106 -1.41 -6.23 1.40
C VAL A 106 -0.13 -6.87 0.87
N SER A 107 -0.07 -8.21 0.88
CA SER A 107 1.11 -8.93 0.38
C SER A 107 1.22 -8.82 -1.12
N ILE A 108 2.45 -8.89 -1.63
CA ILE A 108 2.70 -8.89 -3.07
C ILE A 108 2.05 -10.11 -3.75
N GLN A 109 1.88 -11.22 -3.04
CA GLN A 109 1.24 -12.41 -3.58
C GLN A 109 -0.25 -12.19 -3.83
N GLU A 110 -0.93 -11.37 -3.02
CA GLU A 110 -2.34 -11.04 -3.24
C GLU A 110 -2.52 -9.91 -4.26
N ALA A 111 -1.61 -8.95 -4.26
CA ALA A 111 -1.73 -7.74 -5.09
C ALA A 111 -1.15 -7.96 -6.49
N THR A 112 -1.72 -8.88 -7.25
CA THR A 112 -1.18 -9.33 -8.54
C THR A 112 -1.59 -8.50 -9.74
N GLY A 113 -2.60 -7.64 -9.59
CA GLY A 113 -3.09 -6.79 -10.67
C GLY A 113 -2.39 -5.43 -10.75
N ASN A 114 -3.01 -4.51 -11.46
CA ASN A 114 -2.54 -3.13 -11.55
C ASN A 114 -3.09 -2.24 -10.42
N THR A 115 -4.13 -2.72 -9.75
CA THR A 115 -4.83 -2.02 -8.67
C THR A 115 -5.24 -3.05 -7.62
N PHE A 116 -5.15 -2.68 -6.35
CA PHE A 116 -5.73 -3.48 -5.26
C PHE A 116 -6.77 -2.62 -4.54
N ARG A 117 -7.95 -3.23 -4.28
CA ARG A 117 -9.10 -2.54 -3.70
C ARG A 117 -9.51 -3.19 -2.39
N TRP A 118 -9.78 -2.36 -1.39
CA TRP A 118 -10.36 -2.77 -0.11
C TRP A 118 -11.78 -2.21 0.00
N ARG A 119 -12.69 -3.02 0.55
CA ARG A 119 -14.05 -2.55 0.89
C ARG A 119 -14.23 -2.53 2.40
N TYR A 120 -14.99 -1.57 2.88
CA TYR A 120 -15.33 -1.51 4.30
C TYR A 120 -16.34 -2.59 4.68
N GLU A 121 -17.20 -3.00 3.74
CA GLU A 121 -18.20 -4.04 3.96
C GLU A 121 -18.50 -4.77 2.65
N TYR A 122 -19.14 -5.93 2.78
CA TYR A 122 -19.55 -6.69 1.59
C TYR A 122 -20.61 -5.93 0.79
N PRO A 123 -20.64 -6.08 -0.55
CA PRO A 123 -21.68 -5.47 -1.38
C PRO A 123 -23.07 -6.00 -1.00
N LYS A 124 -24.09 -5.16 -1.18
CA LYS A 124 -25.48 -5.55 -0.94
C LYS A 124 -25.94 -6.69 -1.83
N SER A 125 -25.29 -6.91 -2.97
CA SER A 125 -25.55 -8.03 -3.88
C SER A 125 -25.25 -9.40 -3.28
N GLY A 126 -24.54 -9.44 -2.15
CA GLY A 126 -24.12 -10.68 -1.52
C GLY A 126 -22.84 -11.29 -2.10
N GLN A 127 -22.23 -10.64 -3.08
CA GLN A 127 -20.95 -11.10 -3.63
C GLN A 127 -19.89 -11.13 -2.53
N LYS A 128 -19.18 -12.25 -2.41
CA LYS A 128 -18.06 -12.40 -1.47
C LYS A 128 -16.75 -12.71 -2.17
N GLN A 129 -16.80 -13.42 -3.29
CA GLN A 129 -15.62 -13.78 -4.05
C GLN A 129 -14.97 -12.53 -4.66
N GLY A 130 -13.66 -12.42 -4.51
CA GLY A 130 -12.89 -11.28 -5.01
C GLY A 130 -13.05 -10.01 -4.18
N ILE A 131 -13.74 -10.08 -3.05
CA ILE A 131 -13.93 -8.94 -2.15
C ILE A 131 -12.93 -9.03 -1.00
N HIS A 132 -12.21 -7.92 -0.77
CA HIS A 132 -11.20 -7.81 0.29
C HIS A 132 -11.71 -6.82 1.32
N ILE A 133 -12.07 -7.32 2.49
CA ILE A 133 -12.61 -6.49 3.58
C ILE A 133 -11.44 -5.81 4.30
N ALA A 134 -11.49 -4.48 4.39
CA ALA A 134 -10.41 -3.65 4.89
C ALA A 134 -9.96 -4.04 6.30
N ASP A 135 -10.87 -4.41 7.18
CA ASP A 135 -10.54 -4.79 8.56
C ASP A 135 -9.53 -5.94 8.64
N ASN A 136 -9.51 -6.84 7.65
CA ASN A 136 -8.58 -7.96 7.62
C ASN A 136 -7.17 -7.55 7.20
N TYR A 137 -6.99 -6.33 6.72
CA TYR A 137 -5.72 -5.82 6.19
C TYR A 137 -5.15 -4.69 7.03
N LYS A 138 -5.78 -4.35 8.14
CA LYS A 138 -5.21 -3.38 9.07
C LYS A 138 -3.83 -3.84 9.50
N ILE A 139 -2.90 -2.89 9.62
CA ILE A 139 -1.51 -3.21 9.93
C ILE A 139 -1.38 -4.06 11.20
N GLU A 140 -2.16 -3.77 12.22
CA GLU A 140 -2.17 -4.52 13.48
C GLU A 140 -2.73 -5.94 13.32
N GLU A 141 -3.62 -6.17 12.33
CA GLU A 141 -4.12 -7.50 12.03
C GLU A 141 -3.11 -8.34 11.25
N VAL A 142 -2.34 -7.72 10.39
CA VAL A 142 -1.37 -8.40 9.53
C VAL A 142 -0.06 -8.70 10.28
N LEU A 143 0.44 -7.73 11.04
CA LEU A 143 1.75 -7.81 11.70
C LEU A 143 1.67 -7.80 13.24
N GLY A 144 0.61 -7.29 13.81
CA GLY A 144 0.41 -7.26 15.25
C GLY A 144 -0.03 -8.63 15.74
N SER A 145 0.61 -9.15 16.72
CA SER A 145 0.21 -10.44 17.30
C SER A 145 0.14 -10.34 18.82
#